data_e36f11f15cd223b56e5ceff7ea8a79b9
#
_entry.id   e36f11f15cd223b56e5ceff7ea8a79b9
#
_cell.length_a   1.000
_cell.length_b   1.000
_cell.length_c   1.000
_cell.angle_alpha   90.00
_cell.angle_beta   90.00
_cell.angle_gamma   90.00
#
_symmetry.space_group_name_H-M   'P 1'
#
loop_
_entity.id
_entity.type
_entity.pdbx_description
1 polymer ?
#
loop_
_entity_poly.entity_id
_entity_poly.type
_entity_poly.pdbx_seq_one_letter_code
_entity_poly.pdbx_strand_id
1 'polypeptide(L)'
;MSELEEIPEEPAERVRAIVDRVLDEIDLDAEVEVSETDDEIYAEIDGPDELGILIGRRGQTLDALQLLCYRAASLGSSERKRVTLDAAGYRERRRALLEEEALVAAQRAVRNDEPVRLEPMSASERRMVHEVLKDRSDVETYSEGDEPERRIVVAPLISD
;
A
#
# COMPACT_ATOMS: atom_id res chain seq x y z
N MET A 1 -17.24 34.23 0.80
CA MET A 1 -18.03 32.98 0.88
C MET A 1 -17.44 32.05 -0.15
N SER A 2 -16.71 31.05 0.28
CA SER A 2 -16.28 30.01 -0.65
C SER A 2 -17.54 29.29 -1.14
N GLU A 3 -17.71 29.22 -2.44
CA GLU A 3 -18.66 28.27 -3.03
C GLU A 3 -18.33 26.91 -2.41
N LEU A 4 -19.31 26.35 -1.72
CA LEU A 4 -19.24 24.92 -1.34
C LEU A 4 -19.29 24.17 -2.67
N GLU A 5 -18.14 23.72 -3.16
CA GLU A 5 -18.10 22.82 -4.29
C GLU A 5 -19.03 21.66 -3.96
N GLU A 6 -20.02 21.43 -4.80
CA GLU A 6 -20.96 20.32 -4.61
C GLU A 6 -20.16 19.02 -4.62
N ILE A 7 -20.37 18.19 -3.61
CA ILE A 7 -19.76 16.86 -3.53
C ILE A 7 -20.31 16.05 -4.71
N PRO A 8 -19.45 15.51 -5.58
CA PRO A 8 -19.91 14.70 -6.71
C PRO A 8 -20.81 13.54 -6.29
N GLU A 9 -21.83 13.24 -7.06
CA GLU A 9 -22.75 12.13 -6.77
C GLU A 9 -22.08 10.78 -7.02
N GLU A 10 -21.28 10.68 -8.09
CA GLU A 10 -20.63 9.44 -8.48
C GLU A 10 -19.37 9.13 -7.63
N PRO A 11 -19.24 7.90 -7.11
CA PRO A 11 -18.11 7.51 -6.28
C PRO A 11 -16.73 7.75 -6.93
N ALA A 12 -16.57 7.42 -8.20
CA ALA A 12 -15.32 7.62 -8.94
C ALA A 12 -14.96 9.11 -9.06
N GLU A 13 -15.94 9.98 -9.27
CA GLU A 13 -15.71 11.44 -9.34
C GLU A 13 -15.33 12.03 -7.97
N ARG A 14 -15.82 11.45 -6.87
CA ARG A 14 -15.38 11.82 -5.52
C ARG A 14 -13.91 11.49 -5.29
N VAL A 15 -13.49 10.30 -5.75
CA VAL A 15 -12.07 9.89 -5.68
C VAL A 15 -11.22 10.85 -6.49
N ARG A 16 -11.61 11.15 -7.73
CA ARG A 16 -10.91 12.11 -8.59
C ARG A 16 -10.78 13.47 -7.92
N ALA A 17 -11.88 14.02 -7.42
CA ALA A 17 -11.91 15.35 -6.79
C ALA A 17 -10.98 15.44 -5.58
N ILE A 18 -10.91 14.39 -4.75
CA ILE A 18 -9.99 14.37 -3.60
C ILE A 18 -8.54 14.35 -4.06
N VAL A 19 -8.21 13.49 -5.02
CA VAL A 19 -6.83 13.37 -5.52
C VAL A 19 -6.40 14.66 -6.17
N ASP A 20 -7.20 15.22 -7.09
CA ASP A 20 -6.90 16.51 -7.74
C ASP A 20 -6.68 17.63 -6.71
N ARG A 21 -7.54 17.70 -5.70
CA ARG A 21 -7.39 18.70 -4.64
C ARG A 21 -6.10 18.53 -3.86
N VAL A 22 -5.71 17.30 -3.55
CA VAL A 22 -4.44 17.04 -2.85
C VAL A 22 -3.26 17.42 -3.72
N LEU A 23 -3.25 17.06 -4.99
CA LEU A 23 -2.18 17.42 -5.93
C LEU A 23 -2.01 18.94 -6.03
N ASP A 24 -3.12 19.66 -6.14
CA ASP A 24 -3.12 21.13 -6.18
C ASP A 24 -2.56 21.75 -4.88
N GLU A 25 -2.99 21.25 -3.72
CA GLU A 25 -2.56 21.80 -2.42
C GLU A 25 -1.09 21.53 -2.09
N ILE A 26 -0.51 20.47 -2.60
CA ILE A 26 0.92 20.18 -2.43
C ILE A 26 1.78 20.67 -3.60
N ASP A 27 1.18 21.40 -4.56
CA ASP A 27 1.85 21.95 -5.73
C ASP A 27 2.64 20.91 -6.53
N LEU A 28 1.98 19.78 -6.80
CA LEU A 28 2.56 18.64 -7.50
C LEU A 28 2.00 18.53 -8.90
N ASP A 29 2.86 18.64 -9.92
CA ASP A 29 2.47 18.49 -11.31
C ASP A 29 2.27 16.99 -11.64
N ALA A 30 1.04 16.55 -11.50
CA ALA A 30 0.61 15.19 -11.77
C ALA A 30 -0.89 15.17 -12.15
N GLU A 31 -1.29 14.09 -12.79
CA GLU A 31 -2.67 13.84 -13.20
C GLU A 31 -3.15 12.52 -12.61
N VAL A 32 -4.46 12.41 -12.36
CA VAL A 32 -5.10 11.18 -11.93
C VAL A 32 -6.01 10.64 -13.04
N GLU A 33 -5.82 9.38 -13.39
CA GLU A 33 -6.77 8.62 -14.19
C GLU A 33 -7.57 7.68 -13.29
N VAL A 34 -8.90 7.79 -13.36
CA VAL A 34 -9.80 6.96 -12.55
C VAL A 34 -10.58 6.03 -13.47
N SER A 35 -10.53 4.75 -13.18
CA SER A 35 -11.35 3.71 -13.80
C SER A 35 -12.24 3.04 -12.76
N GLU A 36 -13.41 2.58 -13.17
CA GLU A 36 -14.40 1.96 -12.28
C GLU A 36 -14.95 0.69 -12.92
N THR A 37 -15.05 -0.34 -12.08
CA THR A 37 -15.75 -1.59 -12.38
C THR A 37 -16.89 -1.80 -11.39
N ASP A 38 -17.58 -2.93 -11.45
CA ASP A 38 -18.62 -3.25 -10.46
C ASP A 38 -18.06 -3.38 -9.03
N ASP A 39 -16.82 -3.83 -8.89
CA ASP A 39 -16.21 -4.16 -7.59
C ASP A 39 -15.13 -3.17 -7.13
N GLU A 40 -14.57 -2.36 -8.03
CA GLU A 40 -13.40 -1.55 -7.74
C GLU A 40 -13.40 -0.20 -8.45
N ILE A 41 -12.89 0.80 -7.74
CA ILE A 41 -12.45 2.08 -8.28
C ILE A 41 -10.92 2.10 -8.19
N TYR A 42 -10.26 2.22 -9.34
CA TYR A 42 -8.80 2.29 -9.45
C TYR A 42 -8.39 3.68 -9.91
N ALA A 43 -7.52 4.32 -9.16
CA ALA A 43 -6.97 5.63 -9.48
C ALA A 43 -5.46 5.54 -9.63
N GLU A 44 -4.98 5.86 -10.82
CA GLU A 44 -3.55 5.94 -11.13
C GLU A 44 -3.12 7.40 -11.22
N ILE A 45 -2.06 7.73 -10.49
CA ILE A 45 -1.48 9.06 -10.44
C ILE A 45 -0.12 9.01 -11.11
N ASP A 46 0.08 9.85 -12.12
CA ASP A 46 1.34 9.96 -12.84
C ASP A 46 1.60 11.39 -13.26
N GLY A 47 2.85 11.73 -13.58
CA GLY A 47 3.23 13.07 -13.99
C GLY A 47 4.73 13.25 -14.13
N PRO A 48 5.16 14.45 -14.59
CA PRO A 48 6.59 14.76 -14.76
C PRO A 48 7.33 14.94 -13.44
N ASP A 49 6.64 15.29 -12.35
CA ASP A 49 7.24 15.45 -11.05
C ASP A 49 7.50 14.12 -10.34
N GLU A 50 8.47 14.12 -9.43
CA GLU A 50 8.69 12.98 -8.56
C GLU A 50 7.56 12.86 -7.52
N LEU A 51 6.88 11.72 -7.50
CA LEU A 51 5.72 11.47 -6.65
C LEU A 51 6.08 10.99 -5.22
N GLY A 52 7.34 11.14 -4.81
CA GLY A 52 7.82 10.67 -3.50
C GLY A 52 7.07 11.24 -2.31
N ILE A 53 6.70 12.54 -2.36
CA ILE A 53 5.92 13.20 -1.31
C ILE A 53 4.50 12.61 -1.20
N LEU A 54 3.91 12.26 -2.33
CA LEU A 54 2.57 11.66 -2.39
C LEU A 54 2.58 10.21 -1.93
N ILE A 55 3.62 9.46 -2.25
CA ILE A 55 3.80 8.07 -1.83
C ILE A 55 4.12 8.02 -0.34
N GLY A 56 5.03 8.85 0.12
CA GLY A 56 5.53 8.86 1.49
C GLY A 56 6.43 7.66 1.80
N ARG A 57 6.91 7.62 3.03
CA ARG A 57 7.78 6.54 3.49
C ARG A 57 7.02 5.20 3.44
N ARG A 58 7.54 4.25 2.68
CA ARG A 58 6.94 2.91 2.53
C ARG A 58 5.46 2.93 2.06
N GLY A 59 5.08 3.96 1.31
CA GLY A 59 3.71 4.11 0.81
C GLY A 59 2.68 4.61 1.84
N GLN A 60 3.10 5.06 3.00
CA GLN A 60 2.18 5.44 4.09
C GLN A 60 1.26 6.62 3.72
N THR A 61 1.76 7.61 3.00
CA THR A 61 0.95 8.75 2.55
C THR A 61 -0.06 8.30 1.50
N LEU A 62 0.36 7.48 0.56
CA LEU A 62 -0.50 6.91 -0.47
C LEU A 62 -1.62 6.05 0.15
N ASP A 63 -1.30 5.23 1.14
CA ASP A 63 -2.28 4.41 1.87
C ASP A 63 -3.28 5.27 2.66
N ALA A 64 -2.82 6.36 3.28
CA ALA A 64 -3.70 7.30 3.97
C ALA A 64 -4.66 8.00 3.01
N LEU A 65 -4.16 8.45 1.86
CA LEU A 65 -4.99 9.06 0.82
C LEU A 65 -5.99 8.05 0.26
N GLN A 66 -5.58 6.81 0.03
CA GLN A 66 -6.48 5.73 -0.40
C GLN A 66 -7.62 5.51 0.60
N LEU A 67 -7.35 5.54 1.89
CA LEU A 67 -8.38 5.41 2.92
C LEU A 67 -9.38 6.58 2.86
N LEU A 68 -8.93 7.79 2.67
CA LEU A 68 -9.81 8.96 2.50
C LEU A 68 -10.69 8.81 1.26
N CYS A 69 -10.11 8.39 0.15
CA CYS A 69 -10.85 8.14 -1.09
C CYS A 69 -11.90 7.03 -0.91
N TYR A 70 -11.55 5.95 -0.23
CA TYR A 70 -12.50 4.88 0.09
C TYR A 70 -13.68 5.38 0.94
N ARG A 71 -13.41 6.19 1.97
CA ARG A 71 -14.46 6.77 2.82
C ARG A 71 -15.39 7.68 2.02
N ALA A 72 -14.83 8.54 1.16
CA ALA A 72 -15.62 9.43 0.33
C ALA A 72 -16.45 8.69 -0.73
N ALA A 73 -15.86 7.70 -1.39
CA ALA A 73 -16.57 6.87 -2.36
C ALA A 73 -17.75 6.11 -1.73
N SER A 74 -17.62 5.73 -0.46
CA SER A 74 -18.64 4.97 0.29
C SER A 74 -19.77 5.82 0.88
N LEU A 75 -19.70 7.16 0.77
CA LEU A 75 -20.73 8.05 1.31
C LEU A 75 -22.09 7.81 0.63
N GLY A 76 -23.11 7.52 1.44
CA GLY A 76 -24.47 7.36 0.95
C GLY A 76 -24.73 6.07 0.15
N SER A 77 -23.77 5.16 0.06
CA SER A 77 -23.91 3.89 -0.64
C SER A 77 -24.00 2.71 0.33
N SER A 78 -24.89 1.78 0.04
CA SER A 78 -24.96 0.47 0.70
C SER A 78 -23.93 -0.51 0.11
N GLU A 79 -23.53 -0.29 -1.13
CA GLU A 79 -22.50 -1.07 -1.82
C GLU A 79 -21.13 -0.40 -1.63
N ARG A 80 -20.17 -1.18 -1.16
CA ARG A 80 -18.81 -0.70 -0.91
C ARG A 80 -17.87 -1.30 -1.93
N LYS A 81 -17.43 -0.48 -2.87
CA LYS A 81 -16.37 -0.86 -3.81
C LYS A 81 -15.01 -0.73 -3.15
N ARG A 82 -14.11 -1.61 -3.54
CA ARG A 82 -12.69 -1.43 -3.21
C ARG A 82 -12.18 -0.16 -3.92
N VAL A 83 -11.34 0.60 -3.24
CA VAL A 83 -10.65 1.75 -3.83
C VAL A 83 -9.16 1.50 -3.74
N THR A 84 -8.48 1.55 -4.87
CA THR A 84 -7.04 1.41 -4.98
C THR A 84 -6.45 2.66 -5.61
N LEU A 85 -5.51 3.30 -4.93
CA LEU A 85 -4.67 4.36 -5.47
C LEU A 85 -3.27 3.81 -5.72
N ASP A 86 -2.72 4.12 -6.89
CA ASP A 86 -1.31 3.89 -7.19
C ASP A 86 -0.67 5.18 -7.73
N ALA A 87 0.62 5.30 -7.56
CA ALA A 87 1.40 6.44 -8.00
C ALA A 87 2.66 5.94 -8.72
N ALA A 88 2.75 6.21 -10.01
CA ALA A 88 3.90 5.86 -10.87
C ALA A 88 4.33 4.38 -10.74
N GLY A 89 3.38 3.44 -10.62
CA GLY A 89 3.66 2.01 -10.49
C GLY A 89 4.34 1.62 -9.17
N TYR A 90 4.18 2.43 -8.11
CA TYR A 90 4.83 2.20 -6.82
C TYR A 90 4.48 0.86 -6.20
N ARG A 91 3.19 0.48 -6.21
CA ARG A 91 2.73 -0.74 -5.50
C ARG A 91 3.37 -2.01 -6.04
N GLU A 92 3.52 -2.13 -7.35
CA GLU A 92 4.19 -3.30 -7.95
C GLU A 92 5.70 -3.31 -7.65
N ARG A 93 6.38 -2.16 -7.71
CA ARG A 93 7.80 -2.06 -7.33
C ARG A 93 8.00 -2.39 -5.86
N ARG A 94 7.13 -1.91 -4.99
CA ARG A 94 7.19 -2.21 -3.55
C ARG A 94 6.97 -3.70 -3.28
N ARG A 95 6.01 -4.31 -3.97
CA ARG A 95 5.75 -5.74 -3.87
C ARG A 95 6.96 -6.58 -4.27
N ALA A 96 7.54 -6.29 -5.43
CA ALA A 96 8.73 -6.98 -5.93
C ALA A 96 9.92 -6.86 -4.97
N LEU A 97 10.14 -5.67 -4.41
CA LEU A 97 11.18 -5.44 -3.41
C LEU A 97 10.97 -6.28 -2.15
N LEU A 98 9.76 -6.32 -1.61
CA LEU A 98 9.44 -7.11 -0.42
C LEU A 98 9.55 -8.62 -0.66
N GLU A 99 9.17 -9.10 -1.84
CA GLU A 99 9.38 -10.50 -2.23
C GLU A 99 10.87 -10.87 -2.24
N GLU A 100 11.71 -10.02 -2.82
CA GLU A 100 13.15 -10.21 -2.83
C GLU A 100 13.74 -10.17 -1.41
N GLU A 101 13.38 -9.18 -0.61
CA GLU A 101 13.82 -9.08 0.78
C GLU A 101 13.42 -10.30 1.61
N ALA A 102 12.22 -10.83 1.41
CA ALA A 102 11.75 -12.03 2.09
C ALA A 102 12.60 -13.26 1.74
N LEU A 103 12.89 -13.48 0.46
CA LEU A 103 13.70 -14.59 0.00
C LEU A 103 15.15 -14.49 0.49
N VAL A 104 15.74 -13.30 0.44
CA VAL A 104 17.10 -13.05 0.97
C VAL A 104 17.15 -13.27 2.47
N ALA A 105 16.14 -12.80 3.21
CA ALA A 105 16.04 -13.01 4.64
C ALA A 105 15.94 -14.49 5.01
N ALA A 106 15.16 -15.26 4.26
CA ALA A 106 15.04 -16.70 4.46
C ALA A 106 16.38 -17.43 4.23
N GLN A 107 17.08 -17.12 3.15
CA GLN A 107 18.39 -17.70 2.89
C GLN A 107 19.41 -17.35 3.98
N ARG A 108 19.39 -16.09 4.44
CA ARG A 108 20.28 -15.60 5.49
C ARG A 108 19.98 -16.28 6.83
N ALA A 109 18.70 -16.42 7.19
CA ALA A 109 18.27 -17.06 8.43
C ALA A 109 18.76 -18.52 8.51
N VAL A 110 18.56 -19.28 7.44
CA VAL A 110 19.02 -20.68 7.35
C VAL A 110 20.55 -20.79 7.37
N ARG A 111 21.22 -19.95 6.60
CA ARG A 111 22.69 -20.00 6.51
C ARG A 111 23.39 -19.68 7.83
N ASN A 112 22.86 -18.71 8.56
CA ASN A 112 23.50 -18.25 9.81
C ASN A 112 22.91 -18.91 11.06
N ASP A 113 21.85 -19.70 10.91
CA ASP A 113 21.06 -20.30 12.00
C ASP A 113 20.58 -19.23 13.03
N GLU A 114 20.13 -18.08 12.51
CA GLU A 114 19.68 -16.94 13.30
C GLU A 114 18.42 -16.29 12.69
N PRO A 115 17.46 -15.84 13.52
CA PRO A 115 16.32 -15.07 13.04
C PRO A 115 16.73 -13.76 12.35
N VAL A 116 16.10 -13.45 11.23
CA VAL A 116 16.25 -12.18 10.51
C VAL A 116 15.00 -11.34 10.67
N ARG A 117 15.15 -10.12 11.14
CA ARG A 117 14.07 -9.14 11.30
C ARG A 117 14.04 -8.24 10.07
N LEU A 118 12.89 -8.19 9.42
CA LEU A 118 12.65 -7.25 8.33
C LEU A 118 12.31 -5.85 8.90
N GLU A 119 12.37 -4.85 8.04
CA GLU A 119 11.91 -3.50 8.40
C GLU A 119 10.41 -3.49 8.72
N PRO A 120 9.95 -2.56 9.57
CA PRO A 120 8.52 -2.38 9.81
C PRO A 120 7.73 -2.17 8.51
N MET A 121 6.56 -2.77 8.44
CA MET A 121 5.70 -2.72 7.26
C MET A 121 4.22 -2.84 7.64
N SER A 122 3.34 -2.48 6.70
CA SER A 122 1.90 -2.56 6.89
C SER A 122 1.40 -4.00 7.09
N ALA A 123 0.19 -4.16 7.63
CA ALA A 123 -0.40 -5.48 7.83
C ALA A 123 -0.57 -6.27 6.52
N SER A 124 -0.92 -5.59 5.43
CA SER A 124 -1.04 -6.19 4.10
C SER A 124 0.31 -6.66 3.55
N GLU A 125 1.37 -5.87 3.76
CA GLU A 125 2.74 -6.24 3.38
C GLU A 125 3.25 -7.42 4.21
N ARG A 126 3.01 -7.44 5.51
CA ARG A 126 3.37 -8.58 6.37
C ARG A 126 2.68 -9.87 5.93
N ARG A 127 1.41 -9.77 5.57
CA ARG A 127 0.66 -10.91 5.02
C ARG A 127 1.27 -11.42 3.73
N MET A 128 1.66 -10.52 2.84
CA MET A 128 2.32 -10.88 1.58
C MET A 128 3.65 -11.61 1.82
N VAL A 129 4.48 -11.15 2.76
CA VAL A 129 5.74 -11.82 3.12
C VAL A 129 5.48 -13.23 3.67
N HIS A 130 4.46 -13.41 4.51
CA HIS A 130 4.04 -14.75 4.97
C HIS A 130 3.65 -15.65 3.78
N GLU A 131 2.89 -15.15 2.82
CA GLU A 131 2.48 -15.90 1.64
C GLU A 131 3.66 -16.31 0.76
N VAL A 132 4.65 -15.43 0.58
CA VAL A 132 5.87 -15.71 -0.20
C VAL A 132 6.68 -16.87 0.41
N LEU A 133 6.72 -16.97 1.72
CA LEU A 133 7.56 -17.92 2.44
C LEU A 133 6.81 -19.17 2.98
N LYS A 134 5.48 -19.22 2.84
CA LYS A 134 4.64 -20.27 3.45
C LYS A 134 4.99 -21.71 3.03
N ASP A 135 5.46 -21.88 1.80
CA ASP A 135 5.77 -23.21 1.25
C ASP A 135 7.21 -23.65 1.54
N ARG A 136 7.99 -22.84 2.23
CA ARG A 136 9.34 -23.18 2.67
C ARG A 136 9.27 -23.99 3.97
N SER A 137 9.94 -25.13 3.97
CA SER A 137 10.01 -26.04 5.14
C SER A 137 11.19 -25.76 6.07
N ASP A 138 12.09 -24.84 5.67
CA ASP A 138 13.33 -24.53 6.37
C ASP A 138 13.27 -23.23 7.20
N VAL A 139 12.17 -22.49 7.09
CA VAL A 139 11.92 -21.27 7.87
C VAL A 139 10.50 -21.21 8.37
N GLU A 140 10.29 -20.45 9.43
CA GLU A 140 8.98 -19.97 9.89
C GLU A 140 8.95 -18.45 9.90
N THR A 141 7.75 -17.87 9.81
CA THR A 141 7.55 -16.43 9.83
C THR A 141 6.52 -16.04 10.87
N TYR A 142 6.78 -14.98 11.63
CA TYR A 142 5.85 -14.40 12.58
C TYR A 142 6.01 -12.90 12.66
N SER A 143 4.94 -12.20 13.10
CA SER A 143 4.98 -10.76 13.32
C SER A 143 5.43 -10.43 14.72
N GLU A 144 6.27 -9.39 14.87
CA GLU A 144 6.81 -8.88 16.11
C GLU A 144 6.59 -7.36 16.22
N GLY A 145 6.41 -6.87 17.44
CA GLY A 145 6.26 -5.45 17.74
C GLY A 145 4.81 -4.96 17.63
N ASP A 146 4.64 -3.67 17.91
CA ASP A 146 3.36 -2.97 17.88
C ASP A 146 3.30 -1.98 16.71
N GLU A 147 2.11 -1.73 16.20
CA GLU A 147 1.94 -0.71 15.16
C GLU A 147 2.37 0.68 15.68
N PRO A 148 3.01 1.52 14.87
CA PRO A 148 3.33 1.34 13.43
C PRO A 148 4.67 0.64 13.15
N GLU A 149 5.40 0.19 14.17
CA GLU A 149 6.74 -0.40 14.06
C GLU A 149 6.72 -1.94 13.96
N ARG A 150 5.54 -2.52 13.69
CA ARG A 150 5.37 -3.97 13.60
C ARG A 150 6.01 -4.53 12.34
N ARG A 151 6.73 -5.64 12.49
CA ARG A 151 7.58 -6.26 11.45
C ARG A 151 7.39 -7.77 11.37
N ILE A 152 7.92 -8.37 10.31
CA ILE A 152 8.09 -9.82 10.18
C ILE A 152 9.47 -10.23 10.68
N VAL A 153 9.50 -11.34 11.37
CA VAL A 153 10.70 -12.10 11.68
C VAL A 153 10.68 -13.38 10.86
N VAL A 154 11.78 -13.67 10.19
CA VAL A 154 12.02 -14.92 9.47
C VAL A 154 13.02 -15.74 10.29
N ALA A 155 12.57 -16.83 10.87
CA ALA A 155 13.39 -17.69 11.74
C ALA A 155 13.70 -19.03 11.07
N PRO A 156 14.92 -19.57 11.20
CA PRO A 156 15.23 -20.89 10.70
C PRO A 156 14.48 -21.95 11.51
N LEU A 157 13.96 -22.98 10.83
CA LEU A 157 13.47 -24.17 11.49
C LEU A 157 14.64 -25.12 11.67
N ILE A 158 14.94 -25.44 12.93
CA ILE A 158 15.98 -26.42 13.28
C ILE A 158 15.43 -27.79 12.88
N SER A 159 16.06 -28.44 11.91
CA SER A 159 15.81 -29.87 11.63
C SER A 159 16.50 -30.67 12.73
N ASP A 160 15.70 -31.36 13.56
CA ASP A 160 16.22 -32.40 14.49
C ASP A 160 16.86 -33.57 13.73
#